data_f16b69ff83c8c6dcdd39792de4f51c03
#
_entry.id   f16b69ff83c8c6dcdd39792de4f51c03
#
_cell.length_a   1.000
_cell.length_b   1.000
_cell.length_c   1.000
_cell.angle_alpha   90.00
_cell.angle_beta   90.00
_cell.angle_gamma   90.00
#
_symmetry.space_group_name_H-M   'P 1'
#
loop_
_entity.id
_entity.type
_entity.pdbx_description
1 polymer ?
#
loop_
_entity_poly.entity_id
_entity_poly.type
_entity_poly.pdbx_seq_one_letter_code
_entity_poly.pdbx_strand_id
1 'polypeptide(L)'
;LSLTTRADRDGDQWVINGQKMWTSGANEADYVWLACRTDHEAKKHKGISIIIVPTDDPGISYTPIVTVGQATTTATYYDEVRVPYSNLVGDLHGGWGLIASQLNHERVGLAAVSVLSFRLFDDVVEWAATTNIDDETRIIDIPWVQMDLAKCKAKLDALNLMNWRMTTAVEAGTLQPYHASTAKVYGTESVADVYHLLLGVIGAAGHLRGGTPGAVLRGELEAAGRSAQINTFGGGVNEIQREIIAWMGLGMSRGKR
;
A
#
# COMPACT_ATOMS: atom_id res chain seq x y z
N LEU A 1 -5.48 -0.06 -16.84
CA LEU A 1 -5.90 0.63 -18.08
C LEU A 1 -6.96 -0.16 -18.87
N SER A 2 -7.18 -1.42 -18.51
CA SER A 2 -8.17 -2.32 -19.10
C SER A 2 -9.41 -2.47 -18.21
N LEU A 3 -9.73 -1.45 -17.41
CA LEU A 3 -10.91 -1.51 -16.55
C LEU A 3 -12.19 -1.64 -17.40
N THR A 4 -13.10 -2.50 -16.93
CA THR A 4 -14.35 -2.86 -17.62
C THR A 4 -15.60 -2.32 -16.92
N THR A 5 -15.50 -1.87 -15.65
CA THR A 5 -16.61 -1.19 -14.98
C THR A 5 -17.00 0.02 -15.82
N ARG A 6 -18.24 0.05 -16.30
CA ARG A 6 -18.75 1.08 -17.21
C ARG A 6 -19.72 2.01 -16.49
N ALA A 7 -19.84 3.22 -17.00
CA ALA A 7 -20.87 4.16 -16.63
C ALA A 7 -21.45 4.78 -17.91
N ASP A 8 -22.70 4.48 -18.18
CA ASP A 8 -23.43 4.96 -19.35
C ASP A 8 -24.31 6.14 -18.93
N ARG A 9 -24.39 7.17 -19.77
CA ARG A 9 -25.23 8.32 -19.49
C ARG A 9 -26.68 8.02 -19.88
N ASP A 10 -27.60 8.20 -18.95
CA ASP A 10 -29.05 8.12 -19.17
C ASP A 10 -29.71 9.41 -18.67
N GLY A 11 -29.92 10.35 -19.58
CA GLY A 11 -30.43 11.68 -19.25
C GLY A 11 -29.48 12.49 -18.36
N ASP A 12 -29.89 12.76 -17.14
CA ASP A 12 -29.14 13.47 -16.10
C ASP A 12 -28.52 12.54 -15.04
N GLN A 13 -28.44 11.25 -15.35
CA GLN A 13 -27.87 10.21 -14.49
C GLN A 13 -26.77 9.43 -15.18
N TRP A 14 -25.92 8.79 -14.37
CA TRP A 14 -25.04 7.70 -14.73
C TRP A 14 -25.68 6.38 -14.33
N VAL A 15 -25.61 5.40 -15.22
CA VAL A 15 -25.96 3.99 -14.97
C VAL A 15 -24.67 3.19 -14.93
N ILE A 16 -24.35 2.62 -13.77
CA ILE A 16 -23.03 2.00 -13.52
C ILE A 16 -23.20 0.50 -13.40
N ASN A 17 -22.39 -0.22 -14.19
CA ASN A 17 -22.35 -1.68 -14.21
C ASN A 17 -20.90 -2.20 -14.16
N GLY A 18 -20.66 -3.27 -13.40
CA GLY A 18 -19.37 -3.93 -13.34
C GLY A 18 -18.91 -4.31 -11.94
N GLN A 19 -17.61 -4.47 -11.78
CA GLN A 19 -17.04 -4.89 -10.50
C GLN A 19 -15.67 -4.26 -10.26
N LYS A 20 -15.28 -4.21 -8.98
CA LYS A 20 -13.91 -3.87 -8.54
C LYS A 20 -13.42 -4.92 -7.56
N MET A 21 -12.11 -5.13 -7.58
CA MET A 21 -11.41 -5.96 -6.59
C MET A 21 -10.56 -5.06 -5.70
N TRP A 22 -10.38 -5.50 -4.46
CA TRP A 22 -9.50 -4.85 -3.50
C TRP A 22 -9.96 -3.44 -3.08
N THR A 23 -11.28 -3.24 -3.00
CA THR A 23 -11.90 -1.99 -2.55
C THR A 23 -11.98 -1.99 -1.03
N SER A 24 -10.82 -1.83 -0.38
CA SER A 24 -10.72 -1.88 1.08
C SER A 24 -11.59 -0.79 1.72
N GLY A 25 -12.38 -1.17 2.74
CA GLY A 25 -13.25 -0.28 3.47
C GLY A 25 -14.57 0.09 2.76
N ALA A 26 -14.85 -0.43 1.57
CA ALA A 26 -16.09 -0.11 0.85
C ALA A 26 -17.36 -0.51 1.61
N ASN A 27 -17.28 -1.53 2.46
CA ASN A 27 -18.37 -2.00 3.32
C ASN A 27 -18.63 -1.09 4.54
N GLU A 28 -17.78 -0.12 4.80
CA GLU A 28 -17.85 0.82 5.93
C GLU A 28 -17.90 2.28 5.48
N ALA A 29 -17.58 2.54 4.21
CA ALA A 29 -17.55 3.88 3.63
C ALA A 29 -18.96 4.32 3.19
N ASP A 30 -19.25 5.62 3.27
CA ASP A 30 -20.48 6.21 2.73
C ASP A 30 -20.44 6.37 1.21
N TYR A 31 -19.22 6.49 0.63
CA TYR A 31 -19.03 6.72 -0.80
C TYR A 31 -17.82 5.96 -1.33
N VAL A 32 -17.91 5.59 -2.61
CA VAL A 32 -16.78 5.07 -3.39
C VAL A 32 -16.34 6.08 -4.44
N TRP A 33 -15.05 6.41 -4.45
CA TRP A 33 -14.35 7.09 -5.53
C TRP A 33 -14.11 6.11 -6.67
N LEU A 34 -15.06 6.06 -7.62
CA LEU A 34 -15.13 4.99 -8.60
C LEU A 34 -14.59 5.40 -9.97
N ALA A 35 -13.52 4.74 -10.41
CA ALA A 35 -13.05 4.85 -11.79
C ALA A 35 -13.93 4.01 -12.71
N CYS A 36 -14.57 4.64 -13.69
CA CYS A 36 -15.45 3.99 -14.65
C CYS A 36 -15.02 4.28 -16.08
N ARG A 37 -15.35 3.38 -17.00
CA ARG A 37 -15.26 3.64 -18.42
C ARG A 37 -16.53 4.34 -18.91
N THR A 38 -16.36 5.57 -19.35
CA THR A 38 -17.44 6.44 -19.86
C THR A 38 -17.37 6.63 -21.37
N ASP A 39 -16.25 6.23 -22.01
CA ASP A 39 -16.14 6.10 -23.46
C ASP A 39 -15.62 4.70 -23.79
N HIS A 40 -16.46 3.89 -24.40
CA HIS A 40 -16.19 2.48 -24.70
C HIS A 40 -15.28 2.28 -25.91
N GLU A 41 -15.22 3.26 -26.83
CA GLU A 41 -14.40 3.22 -28.03
C GLU A 41 -12.98 3.74 -27.78
N ALA A 42 -12.80 4.55 -26.74
CA ALA A 42 -11.52 5.12 -26.42
C ALA A 42 -10.53 4.07 -25.89
N LYS A 43 -9.32 4.14 -26.41
CA LYS A 43 -8.25 3.21 -26.04
C LYS A 43 -7.64 3.54 -24.67
N LYS A 44 -7.40 2.48 -23.86
CA LYS A 44 -6.67 2.54 -22.59
C LYS A 44 -7.30 3.56 -21.60
N HIS A 45 -6.53 4.60 -21.25
CA HIS A 45 -6.89 5.58 -20.21
C HIS A 45 -7.79 6.73 -20.70
N LYS A 46 -7.97 6.88 -22.00
CA LYS A 46 -8.65 8.06 -22.58
C LYS A 46 -10.15 8.12 -22.36
N GLY A 47 -10.79 7.02 -22.02
CA GLY A 47 -12.25 7.00 -21.80
C GLY A 47 -12.61 6.71 -20.35
N ILE A 48 -11.76 7.12 -19.39
CA ILE A 48 -11.97 6.90 -17.96
C ILE A 48 -12.42 8.18 -17.30
N SER A 49 -13.49 8.11 -16.50
CA SER A 49 -13.95 9.17 -15.61
C SER A 49 -13.97 8.69 -14.17
N ILE A 50 -14.02 9.63 -13.23
CA ILE A 50 -14.24 9.36 -11.82
C ILE A 50 -15.65 9.80 -11.45
N ILE A 51 -16.38 8.93 -10.76
CA ILE A 51 -17.75 9.19 -10.29
C ILE A 51 -17.82 8.86 -8.79
N ILE A 52 -18.39 9.75 -8.01
CA ILE A 52 -18.67 9.50 -6.59
C ILE A 52 -19.97 8.70 -6.50
N VAL A 53 -19.87 7.51 -5.91
CA VAL A 53 -20.99 6.56 -5.81
C VAL A 53 -21.32 6.32 -4.35
N PRO A 54 -22.56 6.64 -3.89
CA PRO A 54 -23.02 6.28 -2.55
C PRO A 54 -23.04 4.77 -2.38
N THR A 55 -22.67 4.28 -1.21
CA THR A 55 -22.56 2.83 -0.93
C THR A 55 -23.88 2.20 -0.47
N ASP A 56 -24.87 3.00 -0.19
CA ASP A 56 -26.22 2.59 0.23
C ASP A 56 -27.17 2.31 -0.95
N ASP A 57 -26.71 2.46 -2.20
CA ASP A 57 -27.50 2.10 -3.39
C ASP A 57 -27.78 0.58 -3.40
N PRO A 58 -29.05 0.16 -3.61
CA PRO A 58 -29.43 -1.27 -3.60
C PRO A 58 -28.77 -2.09 -4.71
N GLY A 59 -28.26 -1.47 -5.77
CA GLY A 59 -27.49 -2.12 -6.83
C GLY A 59 -26.05 -2.43 -6.45
N ILE A 60 -25.59 -2.03 -5.24
CA ILE A 60 -24.24 -2.33 -4.77
C ILE A 60 -24.24 -3.57 -3.87
N SER A 61 -23.30 -4.46 -4.12
CA SER A 61 -23.07 -5.60 -3.23
C SER A 61 -21.58 -5.83 -2.99
N TYR A 62 -21.26 -6.52 -1.90
CA TYR A 62 -19.90 -6.72 -1.42
C TYR A 62 -19.62 -8.19 -1.13
N THR A 63 -18.40 -8.64 -1.47
CA THR A 63 -17.85 -9.90 -0.99
C THR A 63 -16.59 -9.62 -0.18
N PRO A 64 -16.60 -9.89 1.14
CA PRO A 64 -15.40 -9.73 1.96
C PRO A 64 -14.30 -10.71 1.54
N ILE A 65 -13.07 -10.25 1.52
CA ILE A 65 -11.87 -11.04 1.23
C ILE A 65 -10.94 -10.89 2.42
N VAL A 66 -10.78 -11.97 3.19
CA VAL A 66 -9.83 -12.01 4.32
C VAL A 66 -8.43 -12.29 3.77
N THR A 67 -7.51 -11.36 3.99
CA THR A 67 -6.13 -11.49 3.53
C THR A 67 -5.25 -12.22 4.55
N VAL A 68 -4.06 -12.67 4.13
CA VAL A 68 -3.05 -13.27 5.03
C VAL A 68 -2.67 -12.30 6.16
N GLY A 69 -2.63 -10.99 5.88
CA GLY A 69 -2.41 -9.94 6.87
C GLY A 69 -3.56 -9.72 7.86
N GLN A 70 -4.66 -10.48 7.75
CA GLN A 70 -5.91 -10.34 8.51
C GLN A 70 -6.69 -9.04 8.23
N ALA A 71 -6.16 -8.12 7.45
CA ALA A 71 -6.97 -7.03 6.93
C ALA A 71 -8.02 -7.59 5.97
N THR A 72 -9.27 -7.14 6.13
CA THR A 72 -10.34 -7.47 5.20
C THR A 72 -10.39 -6.41 4.11
N THR A 73 -10.40 -6.86 2.87
CA THR A 73 -10.74 -6.02 1.72
C THR A 73 -12.01 -6.54 1.08
N THR A 74 -12.53 -5.87 0.08
CA THR A 74 -13.79 -6.28 -0.56
C THR A 74 -13.67 -6.35 -2.07
N ALA A 75 -14.37 -7.32 -2.67
CA ALA A 75 -14.84 -7.21 -4.03
C ALA A 75 -16.18 -6.44 -4.01
N THR A 76 -16.33 -5.48 -4.89
CA THR A 76 -17.55 -4.67 -5.02
C THR A 76 -18.17 -4.91 -6.38
N TYR A 77 -19.49 -5.01 -6.40
CA TYR A 77 -20.29 -5.22 -7.60
C TYR A 77 -21.29 -4.11 -7.76
N TYR A 78 -21.51 -3.68 -8.98
CA TYR A 78 -22.40 -2.60 -9.37
C TYR A 78 -23.34 -3.17 -10.44
N ASP A 79 -24.64 -3.17 -10.14
CA ASP A 79 -25.70 -3.66 -11.02
C ASP A 79 -26.78 -2.57 -11.17
N GLU A 80 -26.79 -1.92 -12.32
CA GLU A 80 -27.70 -0.80 -12.64
C GLU A 80 -27.69 0.34 -11.61
N VAL A 81 -26.56 0.58 -10.94
CA VAL A 81 -26.41 1.64 -9.94
C VAL A 81 -26.59 3.00 -10.60
N ARG A 82 -27.54 3.81 -10.08
CA ARG A 82 -27.92 5.10 -10.65
C ARG A 82 -27.51 6.26 -9.77
N VAL A 83 -26.66 7.12 -10.31
CA VAL A 83 -26.22 8.34 -9.61
C VAL A 83 -26.40 9.59 -10.47
N PRO A 84 -26.62 10.77 -9.89
CA PRO A 84 -26.72 12.01 -10.63
C PRO A 84 -25.49 12.28 -11.49
N TYR A 85 -25.70 12.90 -12.66
CA TYR A 85 -24.60 13.31 -13.53
C TYR A 85 -23.59 14.23 -12.81
N SER A 86 -24.05 15.04 -11.86
CA SER A 86 -23.24 15.93 -11.02
C SER A 86 -22.23 15.21 -10.11
N ASN A 87 -22.34 13.88 -9.94
CA ASN A 87 -21.38 13.08 -9.20
C ASN A 87 -20.08 12.81 -10.00
N LEU A 88 -20.00 13.27 -11.24
CA LEU A 88 -18.76 13.29 -12.03
C LEU A 88 -17.74 14.21 -11.37
N VAL A 89 -16.53 13.72 -11.19
CA VAL A 89 -15.40 14.49 -10.64
C VAL A 89 -14.49 14.96 -11.75
N GLY A 90 -14.32 16.27 -11.85
CA GLY A 90 -13.52 16.91 -12.90
C GLY A 90 -14.15 16.77 -14.29
N ASP A 91 -13.31 16.73 -15.31
CA ASP A 91 -13.75 16.65 -16.69
C ASP A 91 -14.16 15.23 -17.11
N LEU A 92 -15.16 15.15 -17.96
CA LEU A 92 -15.56 13.89 -18.61
C LEU A 92 -14.35 13.30 -19.37
N HIS A 93 -14.08 12.02 -19.16
CA HIS A 93 -12.91 11.29 -19.69
C HIS A 93 -11.54 11.76 -19.14
N GLY A 94 -11.52 12.70 -18.18
CA GLY A 94 -10.31 13.22 -17.53
C GLY A 94 -9.82 12.41 -16.32
N GLY A 95 -10.50 11.33 -15.95
CA GLY A 95 -10.27 10.57 -14.71
C GLY A 95 -8.86 10.00 -14.56
N TRP A 96 -8.15 9.71 -15.67
CA TRP A 96 -6.78 9.23 -15.57
C TRP A 96 -5.82 10.23 -14.93
N GLY A 97 -5.97 11.51 -15.22
CA GLY A 97 -5.17 12.58 -14.58
C GLY A 97 -5.37 12.62 -13.07
N LEU A 98 -6.62 12.48 -12.62
CA LEU A 98 -6.98 12.43 -11.19
C LEU A 98 -6.37 11.20 -10.50
N ILE A 99 -6.50 10.02 -11.11
CA ILE A 99 -5.91 8.77 -10.59
C ILE A 99 -4.39 8.89 -10.48
N ALA A 100 -3.71 9.41 -11.50
CA ALA A 100 -2.26 9.56 -11.50
C ALA A 100 -1.79 10.53 -10.40
N SER A 101 -2.50 11.64 -10.21
CA SER A 101 -2.22 12.60 -9.14
C SER A 101 -2.42 11.97 -7.76
N GLN A 102 -3.55 11.30 -7.53
CA GLN A 102 -3.83 10.59 -6.29
C GLN A 102 -2.73 9.59 -5.93
N LEU A 103 -2.35 8.73 -6.89
CA LEU A 103 -1.30 7.72 -6.67
C LEU A 103 0.06 8.34 -6.32
N ASN A 104 0.39 9.52 -6.86
CA ASN A 104 1.63 10.21 -6.50
C ASN A 104 1.60 10.70 -5.04
N HIS A 105 0.49 11.26 -4.58
CA HIS A 105 0.33 11.70 -3.19
C HIS A 105 0.29 10.51 -2.21
N GLU A 106 -0.39 9.42 -2.58
CA GLU A 106 -0.44 8.20 -1.79
C GLU A 106 0.96 7.62 -1.54
N ARG A 107 1.83 7.63 -2.55
CA ARG A 107 3.22 7.15 -2.41
C ARG A 107 4.03 7.96 -1.39
N VAL A 108 3.78 9.25 -1.27
CA VAL A 108 4.38 10.09 -0.23
C VAL A 108 3.82 9.68 1.15
N GLY A 109 2.51 9.42 1.24
CA GLY A 109 1.86 8.94 2.46
C GLY A 109 2.39 7.57 2.94
N LEU A 110 2.88 6.72 2.03
CA LEU A 110 3.52 5.44 2.40
C LEU A 110 4.78 5.62 3.27
N ALA A 111 5.39 6.80 3.29
CA ALA A 111 6.45 7.13 4.25
C ALA A 111 5.99 6.99 5.70
N ALA A 112 4.73 7.32 5.99
CA ALA A 112 4.16 7.19 7.34
C ALA A 112 3.99 5.72 7.77
N VAL A 113 3.82 4.79 6.84
CA VAL A 113 3.70 3.34 7.14
C VAL A 113 4.99 2.79 7.75
N SER A 114 6.14 3.42 7.47
CA SER A 114 7.43 3.02 8.03
C SER A 114 7.59 3.31 9.52
N VAL A 115 6.79 4.20 10.11
CA VAL A 115 6.90 4.60 11.53
C VAL A 115 6.78 3.40 12.47
N LEU A 116 5.87 2.47 12.17
CA LEU A 116 5.71 1.25 12.97
C LEU A 116 6.98 0.39 12.97
N SER A 117 7.72 0.35 11.87
CA SER A 117 8.94 -0.48 11.78
C SER A 117 10.08 0.06 12.64
N PHE A 118 10.19 1.36 12.82
CA PHE A 118 11.16 1.96 13.76
C PHE A 118 10.84 1.58 15.20
N ARG A 119 9.58 1.75 15.61
CA ARG A 119 9.15 1.38 16.96
C ARG A 119 9.37 -0.10 17.23
N LEU A 120 8.94 -0.99 16.34
CA LEU A 120 9.13 -2.43 16.53
C LEU A 120 10.60 -2.85 16.52
N PHE A 121 11.47 -2.14 15.79
CA PHE A 121 12.91 -2.34 15.89
C PHE A 121 13.42 -2.00 17.29
N ASP A 122 13.06 -0.83 17.83
CA ASP A 122 13.48 -0.41 19.16
C ASP A 122 12.94 -1.38 20.24
N ASP A 123 11.68 -1.79 20.13
CA ASP A 123 11.04 -2.77 21.03
C ASP A 123 11.79 -4.13 21.02
N VAL A 124 12.24 -4.62 19.86
CA VAL A 124 13.02 -5.86 19.74
C VAL A 124 14.43 -5.69 20.31
N VAL A 125 15.07 -4.55 20.10
CA VAL A 125 16.38 -4.26 20.69
C VAL A 125 16.30 -4.26 22.22
N GLU A 126 15.29 -3.61 22.79
CA GLU A 126 15.05 -3.60 24.24
C GLU A 126 14.76 -5.00 24.78
N TRP A 127 13.89 -5.75 24.09
CA TRP A 127 13.60 -7.13 24.45
C TRP A 127 14.86 -8.02 24.41
N ALA A 128 15.68 -7.91 23.37
CA ALA A 128 16.92 -8.69 23.23
C ALA A 128 17.97 -8.30 24.29
N ALA A 129 17.99 -7.04 24.72
CA ALA A 129 18.90 -6.56 25.76
C ALA A 129 18.49 -6.99 27.18
N THR A 130 17.22 -7.34 27.38
CA THR A 130 16.65 -7.72 28.69
C THR A 130 16.30 -9.21 28.81
N THR A 131 16.39 -9.96 27.72
CA THR A 131 16.06 -11.38 27.68
C THR A 131 17.33 -12.22 27.59
N ASN A 132 17.47 -13.20 28.49
CA ASN A 132 18.59 -14.14 28.48
C ASN A 132 18.22 -15.43 27.74
N ILE A 133 19.19 -16.03 27.05
CA ILE A 133 19.08 -17.38 26.48
C ILE A 133 19.51 -18.45 27.48
N ASP A 134 20.41 -18.08 28.40
CA ASP A 134 20.90 -18.86 29.53
C ASP A 134 21.25 -17.94 30.70
N ASP A 135 21.86 -18.46 31.77
CA ASP A 135 22.16 -17.72 32.99
C ASP A 135 23.15 -16.56 32.79
N GLU A 136 23.95 -16.56 31.72
CA GLU A 136 25.04 -15.59 31.50
C GLU A 136 24.87 -14.78 30.20
N THR A 137 24.10 -15.24 29.23
CA THR A 137 24.09 -14.70 27.86
C THR A 137 22.74 -14.06 27.54
N ARG A 138 22.74 -12.76 27.28
CA ARG A 138 21.58 -12.08 26.72
C ARG A 138 21.46 -12.33 25.20
N ILE A 139 20.26 -12.28 24.69
CA ILE A 139 20.01 -12.45 23.25
C ILE A 139 20.80 -11.40 22.45
N ILE A 140 20.89 -10.15 22.92
CA ILE A 140 21.62 -9.10 22.22
C ILE A 140 23.13 -9.33 22.15
N ASP A 141 23.70 -10.16 23.04
CA ASP A 141 25.14 -10.44 23.05
C ASP A 141 25.55 -11.51 22.01
N ILE A 142 24.60 -12.13 21.33
CA ILE A 142 24.83 -13.15 20.31
C ILE A 142 25.30 -12.47 19.00
N PRO A 143 26.45 -12.85 18.41
CA PRO A 143 27.02 -12.15 17.27
C PRO A 143 26.11 -12.04 16.03
N TRP A 144 25.35 -13.10 15.69
CA TRP A 144 24.44 -13.04 14.55
C TRP A 144 23.22 -12.14 14.83
N VAL A 145 22.75 -12.05 16.08
CA VAL A 145 21.69 -11.12 16.49
C VAL A 145 22.15 -9.67 16.30
N GLN A 146 23.36 -9.35 16.76
CA GLN A 146 23.96 -8.02 16.57
C GLN A 146 24.07 -7.67 15.09
N MET A 147 24.49 -8.63 14.25
CA MET A 147 24.57 -8.42 12.81
C MET A 147 23.22 -8.15 12.18
N ASP A 148 22.17 -8.89 12.55
CA ASP A 148 20.84 -8.71 11.98
C ASP A 148 20.18 -7.43 12.48
N LEU A 149 20.35 -7.06 13.74
CA LEU A 149 19.91 -5.74 14.25
C LEU A 149 20.65 -4.60 13.55
N ALA A 150 21.96 -4.72 13.30
CA ALA A 150 22.72 -3.72 12.55
C ALA A 150 22.22 -3.58 11.09
N LYS A 151 21.88 -4.69 10.41
CA LYS A 151 21.25 -4.66 9.09
C LYS A 151 19.89 -3.97 9.11
N CYS A 152 19.06 -4.27 10.11
CA CYS A 152 17.77 -3.61 10.30
C CYS A 152 17.96 -2.10 10.46
N LYS A 153 18.86 -1.68 11.35
CA LYS A 153 19.16 -0.27 11.58
C LYS A 153 19.60 0.45 10.31
N ALA A 154 20.52 -0.14 9.56
CA ALA A 154 21.03 0.44 8.32
C ALA A 154 19.90 0.62 7.27
N LYS A 155 19.01 -0.38 7.12
CA LYS A 155 17.85 -0.29 6.22
C LYS A 155 16.88 0.80 6.66
N LEU A 156 16.59 0.89 7.93
CA LEU A 156 15.68 1.89 8.49
C LEU A 156 16.25 3.31 8.38
N ASP A 157 17.54 3.50 8.67
CA ASP A 157 18.20 4.81 8.52
C ASP A 157 18.20 5.29 7.06
N ALA A 158 18.50 4.40 6.11
CA ALA A 158 18.43 4.72 4.70
C ALA A 158 17.00 5.10 4.29
N LEU A 159 15.98 4.36 4.78
CA LEU A 159 14.58 4.67 4.53
C LEU A 159 14.20 6.03 5.09
N ASN A 160 14.62 6.35 6.31
CA ASN A 160 14.37 7.64 6.93
C ASN A 160 14.96 8.80 6.11
N LEU A 161 16.21 8.67 5.66
CA LEU A 161 16.85 9.68 4.80
C LEU A 161 16.12 9.85 3.46
N MET A 162 15.62 8.76 2.87
CA MET A 162 14.81 8.83 1.64
C MET A 162 13.49 9.57 1.88
N ASN A 163 12.84 9.31 3.01
CA ASN A 163 11.60 10.00 3.39
C ASN A 163 11.83 11.50 3.57
N TRP A 164 12.90 11.89 4.26
CA TRP A 164 13.30 13.31 4.40
C TRP A 164 13.54 13.95 3.04
N ARG A 165 14.30 13.29 2.16
CA ARG A 165 14.55 13.79 0.81
C ARG A 165 13.24 13.96 0.02
N MET A 166 12.30 13.04 0.14
CA MET A 166 10.99 13.17 -0.53
C MET A 166 10.20 14.36 0.01
N THR A 167 10.11 14.51 1.33
CA THR A 167 9.39 15.62 1.96
C THR A 167 9.95 16.96 1.51
N THR A 168 11.27 17.10 1.52
CA THR A 168 11.95 18.32 1.01
C THR A 168 11.66 18.57 -0.47
N ALA A 169 11.61 17.54 -1.30
CA ALA A 169 11.30 17.67 -2.72
C ALA A 169 9.84 18.04 -2.98
N VAL A 170 8.91 17.58 -2.13
CA VAL A 170 7.49 18.00 -2.17
C VAL A 170 7.37 19.48 -1.83
N GLU A 171 7.99 19.91 -0.75
CA GLU A 171 7.98 21.32 -0.29
C GLU A 171 8.57 22.27 -1.35
N ALA A 172 9.67 21.87 -1.98
CA ALA A 172 10.33 22.62 -3.05
C ALA A 172 9.61 22.53 -4.41
N GLY A 173 8.55 21.73 -4.56
CA GLY A 173 7.87 21.51 -5.85
C GLY A 173 8.73 20.77 -6.89
N THR A 174 9.77 20.05 -6.46
CA THR A 174 10.74 19.37 -7.34
C THR A 174 10.58 17.86 -7.38
N LEU A 175 9.55 17.33 -6.72
CA LEU A 175 9.31 15.89 -6.67
C LEU A 175 9.06 15.32 -8.07
N GLN A 176 9.88 14.35 -8.45
CA GLN A 176 9.70 13.61 -9.70
C GLN A 176 9.06 12.24 -9.42
N PRO A 177 8.26 11.68 -10.36
CA PRO A 177 7.60 10.38 -10.17
C PRO A 177 8.55 9.24 -9.80
N TYR A 178 9.78 9.24 -10.34
CA TYR A 178 10.77 8.22 -10.01
C TYR A 178 11.34 8.34 -8.58
N HIS A 179 11.34 9.53 -7.98
CA HIS A 179 11.73 9.70 -6.57
C HIS A 179 10.74 8.97 -5.66
N ALA A 180 9.43 9.21 -5.85
CA ALA A 180 8.37 8.54 -5.10
C ALA A 180 8.38 7.03 -5.35
N SER A 181 8.61 6.60 -6.60
CA SER A 181 8.74 5.18 -6.95
C SER A 181 9.93 4.51 -6.26
N THR A 182 11.08 5.19 -6.20
CA THR A 182 12.29 4.67 -5.54
C THR A 182 12.06 4.51 -4.03
N ALA A 183 11.52 5.53 -3.37
CA ALA A 183 11.21 5.46 -1.95
C ALA A 183 10.17 4.36 -1.65
N LYS A 184 9.16 4.20 -2.51
CA LYS A 184 8.14 3.14 -2.37
C LYS A 184 8.75 1.75 -2.49
N VAL A 185 9.54 1.48 -3.51
CA VAL A 185 10.18 0.16 -3.70
C VAL A 185 11.11 -0.15 -2.53
N TYR A 186 12.04 0.75 -2.25
CA TYR A 186 12.98 0.54 -1.15
C TYR A 186 12.28 0.38 0.19
N GLY A 187 11.34 1.27 0.50
CA GLY A 187 10.65 1.27 1.80
C GLY A 187 9.84 0.02 2.04
N THR A 188 9.02 -0.40 1.08
CA THR A 188 8.14 -1.57 1.26
C THR A 188 8.91 -2.88 1.35
N GLU A 189 9.98 -3.04 0.57
CA GLU A 189 10.82 -4.23 0.62
C GLU A 189 11.72 -4.24 1.86
N SER A 190 12.32 -3.10 2.22
CA SER A 190 13.15 -3.01 3.42
C SER A 190 12.34 -3.24 4.69
N VAL A 191 11.10 -2.74 4.79
CA VAL A 191 10.23 -2.99 5.95
C VAL A 191 9.87 -4.48 6.06
N ALA A 192 9.54 -5.14 4.95
CA ALA A 192 9.28 -6.57 4.95
C ALA A 192 10.51 -7.38 5.40
N ASP A 193 11.71 -7.03 4.89
CA ASP A 193 12.97 -7.65 5.28
C ASP A 193 13.30 -7.40 6.76
N VAL A 194 13.10 -6.17 7.25
CA VAL A 194 13.32 -5.81 8.66
C VAL A 194 12.44 -6.67 9.57
N TYR A 195 11.15 -6.78 9.29
CA TYR A 195 10.27 -7.62 10.11
C TYR A 195 10.68 -9.09 10.06
N HIS A 196 11.13 -9.59 8.92
CA HIS A 196 11.64 -10.96 8.81
C HIS A 196 12.89 -11.19 9.67
N LEU A 197 13.87 -10.28 9.63
CA LEU A 197 15.06 -10.35 10.46
C LEU A 197 14.73 -10.25 11.95
N LEU A 198 13.86 -9.33 12.34
CA LEU A 198 13.43 -9.15 13.73
C LEU A 198 12.67 -10.39 14.26
N LEU A 199 11.81 -11.00 13.43
CA LEU A 199 11.16 -12.28 13.77
C LEU A 199 12.20 -13.39 13.98
N GLY A 200 13.27 -13.41 13.17
CA GLY A 200 14.40 -14.33 13.34
C GLY A 200 15.12 -14.13 14.68
N VAL A 201 15.31 -12.87 15.10
CA VAL A 201 15.92 -12.53 16.40
C VAL A 201 15.09 -13.05 17.57
N ILE A 202 13.75 -12.92 17.51
CA ILE A 202 12.84 -13.44 18.54
C ILE A 202 12.76 -14.98 18.49
N GLY A 203 12.96 -15.57 17.30
CA GLY A 203 12.87 -17.01 17.10
C GLY A 203 11.45 -17.54 17.13
N ALA A 204 11.24 -18.75 17.64
CA ALA A 204 9.93 -19.43 17.61
C ALA A 204 8.79 -18.64 18.27
N ALA A 205 9.06 -17.92 19.34
CA ALA A 205 8.07 -17.08 20.04
C ALA A 205 7.61 -15.87 19.19
N GLY A 206 8.42 -15.44 18.23
CA GLY A 206 8.09 -14.36 17.28
C GLY A 206 6.97 -14.72 16.31
N HIS A 207 6.68 -16.01 16.11
CA HIS A 207 5.60 -16.50 15.24
C HIS A 207 4.28 -16.73 15.95
N LEU A 208 4.20 -16.47 17.25
CA LEU A 208 2.97 -16.59 18.02
C LEU A 208 2.09 -15.36 17.83
N ARG A 209 0.82 -15.61 17.53
CA ARG A 209 -0.18 -14.53 17.36
C ARG A 209 -0.50 -13.85 18.68
N GLY A 210 -0.93 -12.60 18.58
CA GLY A 210 -1.42 -11.85 19.74
C GLY A 210 -2.51 -12.62 20.51
N GLY A 211 -2.43 -12.58 21.84
CA GLY A 211 -3.30 -13.33 22.74
C GLY A 211 -2.87 -14.79 22.99
N THR A 212 -1.87 -15.31 22.25
CA THR A 212 -1.30 -16.64 22.53
C THR A 212 -0.34 -16.54 23.71
N PRO A 213 -0.40 -17.46 24.72
CA PRO A 213 0.58 -17.49 25.79
C PRO A 213 2.01 -17.61 25.25
N GLY A 214 2.92 -16.76 25.73
CA GLY A 214 4.31 -16.72 25.28
C GLY A 214 4.57 -15.86 24.03
N ALA A 215 3.55 -15.20 23.47
CA ALA A 215 3.76 -14.26 22.35
C ALA A 215 4.59 -13.06 22.81
N VAL A 216 5.77 -12.88 22.20
CA VAL A 216 6.66 -11.74 22.43
C VAL A 216 6.06 -10.49 21.80
N LEU A 217 6.26 -9.31 22.44
CA LEU A 217 5.70 -8.02 21.99
C LEU A 217 4.20 -8.12 21.66
N ARG A 218 3.47 -8.92 22.44
CA ARG A 218 2.01 -9.14 22.25
C ARG A 218 1.61 -9.62 20.86
N GLY A 219 2.56 -10.18 20.06
CA GLY A 219 2.34 -10.62 18.69
C GLY A 219 2.27 -9.47 17.67
N GLU A 220 2.62 -8.25 18.04
CA GLU A 220 2.57 -7.10 17.14
C GLU A 220 3.55 -7.25 15.96
N LEU A 221 4.76 -7.77 16.21
CA LEU A 221 5.74 -8.00 15.16
C LEU A 221 5.28 -9.10 14.17
N GLU A 222 4.66 -10.18 14.67
CA GLU A 222 4.07 -11.22 13.82
C GLU A 222 3.01 -10.64 12.89
N ALA A 223 2.08 -9.87 13.45
CA ALA A 223 1.01 -9.25 12.69
C ALA A 223 1.57 -8.25 11.65
N ALA A 224 2.56 -7.43 12.03
CA ALA A 224 3.20 -6.48 11.14
C ALA A 224 3.96 -7.17 10.00
N GLY A 225 4.72 -8.22 10.31
CA GLY A 225 5.48 -9.00 9.31
C GLY A 225 4.57 -9.67 8.29
N ARG A 226 3.46 -10.24 8.74
CA ARG A 226 2.45 -10.86 7.88
C ARG A 226 1.72 -9.84 7.01
N SER A 227 1.45 -8.66 7.54
CA SER A 227 0.74 -7.59 6.84
C SER A 227 1.63 -6.80 5.88
N ALA A 228 2.96 -6.75 6.09
CA ALA A 228 3.88 -5.91 5.32
C ALA A 228 3.87 -6.21 3.81
N GLN A 229 3.59 -7.46 3.43
CA GLN A 229 3.62 -7.90 2.04
C GLN A 229 2.65 -7.12 1.13
N ILE A 230 1.49 -6.68 1.65
CA ILE A 230 0.51 -5.94 0.86
C ILE A 230 1.07 -4.61 0.34
N ASN A 231 2.01 -4.01 1.06
CA ASN A 231 2.59 -2.73 0.69
C ASN A 231 3.43 -2.81 -0.60
N THR A 232 3.87 -4.01 -1.01
CA THR A 232 4.56 -4.21 -2.29
C THR A 232 3.62 -4.08 -3.49
N PHE A 233 2.29 -4.19 -3.28
CA PHE A 233 1.24 -4.06 -4.29
C PHE A 233 0.53 -2.71 -4.24
N GLY A 234 0.19 -2.22 -3.05
CA GLY A 234 -0.51 -0.95 -2.82
C GLY A 234 0.24 0.23 -3.44
N GLY A 235 -0.47 1.23 -3.95
CA GLY A 235 0.14 2.39 -4.63
C GLY A 235 0.83 2.05 -5.95
N GLY A 236 0.56 0.85 -6.52
CA GLY A 236 1.19 0.26 -7.70
C GLY A 236 2.30 -0.74 -7.36
N VAL A 237 2.25 -1.91 -7.98
CA VAL A 237 3.18 -3.02 -7.72
C VAL A 237 4.64 -2.61 -7.95
N ASN A 238 5.55 -3.16 -7.14
CA ASN A 238 6.97 -2.79 -7.14
C ASN A 238 7.64 -2.97 -8.51
N GLU A 239 7.22 -3.95 -9.30
CA GLU A 239 7.69 -4.16 -10.68
C GLU A 239 7.39 -2.95 -11.57
N ILE A 240 6.19 -2.41 -11.50
CA ILE A 240 5.81 -1.19 -12.25
C ILE A 240 6.57 0.02 -11.73
N GLN A 241 6.80 0.11 -10.41
CA GLN A 241 7.60 1.20 -9.86
C GLN A 241 9.05 1.14 -10.36
N ARG A 242 9.65 -0.05 -10.46
CA ARG A 242 10.98 -0.24 -11.05
C ARG A 242 11.04 0.16 -12.53
N GLU A 243 9.98 -0.11 -13.29
CA GLU A 243 9.88 0.39 -14.67
C GLU A 243 9.84 1.92 -14.74
N ILE A 244 9.11 2.58 -13.82
CA ILE A 244 9.07 4.05 -13.74
C ILE A 244 10.46 4.61 -13.43
N ILE A 245 11.19 3.99 -12.48
CA ILE A 245 12.55 4.37 -12.13
C ILE A 245 13.48 4.21 -13.34
N ALA A 246 13.44 3.06 -14.00
CA ALA A 246 14.27 2.77 -15.16
C ALA A 246 14.02 3.76 -16.29
N TRP A 247 12.77 4.00 -16.62
CA TRP A 247 12.40 4.86 -17.74
C TRP A 247 12.58 6.34 -17.41
N MET A 248 12.02 6.83 -16.31
CA MET A 248 12.00 8.26 -16.00
C MET A 248 13.24 8.74 -15.21
N GLY A 249 13.82 7.86 -14.40
CA GLY A 249 14.97 8.19 -13.55
C GLY A 249 16.30 7.90 -14.22
N LEU A 250 16.43 6.79 -14.94
CA LEU A 250 17.67 6.33 -15.56
C LEU A 250 17.71 6.54 -17.09
N GLY A 251 16.62 7.05 -17.69
CA GLY A 251 16.57 7.31 -19.14
C GLY A 251 16.61 6.04 -20.01
N MET A 252 16.29 4.86 -19.42
CA MET A 252 16.30 3.60 -20.16
C MET A 252 15.13 3.55 -21.15
N SER A 253 15.31 2.90 -22.29
CA SER A 253 14.25 2.75 -23.28
C SER A 253 13.12 1.87 -22.74
N ARG A 254 11.87 2.28 -22.97
CA ARG A 254 10.72 1.40 -22.71
C ARG A 254 10.79 0.19 -23.63
N GLY A 255 10.81 -1.02 -23.06
CA GLY A 255 10.65 -2.25 -23.83
C GLY A 255 9.37 -2.17 -24.67
N LYS A 256 9.42 -2.64 -25.92
CA LYS A 256 8.21 -2.79 -26.73
C LYS A 256 7.34 -3.86 -26.06
N ARG A 257 6.17 -3.48 -25.56
CA ARG A 257 5.10 -4.39 -25.12
C ARG A 257 4.12 -4.64 -26.24
#